data_80fa2c9d7ff11fbcf02795237a6fe290
#
_entry.id   80fa2c9d7ff11fbcf02795237a6fe290
#
_cell.length_a   1.000
_cell.length_b   1.000
_cell.length_c   1.000
_cell.angle_alpha   90.00
_cell.angle_beta   90.00
_cell.angle_gamma   90.00
#
_symmetry.space_group_name_H-M   'P 1'
#
loop_
_entity.id
_entity.type
_entity.pdbx_description
1 polymer ?
#
loop_
_entity_poly.entity_id
_entity_poly.type
_entity_poly.pdbx_seq_one_letter_code
_entity_poly.pdbx_strand_id
1 'polypeptide(L)'
;MDIPAFKPLLLTAALCAGMPMAQAASTLVYCSEASPAGFDPSQYTSGTDFDASAETVFNRLTQFKRGGTEVEPWLATSWDVSPDGLTYTFHLREGVKFHTTDYFTPTRDFNADDVLFTFQRLLDPAPPFRFAYPSESPYFIDMYLKPNIKS
;
A
#
# COMPACT_ATOMS: atom_id res chain seq x y z
N MET A 1 -25.79 48.59 61.50
CA MET A 1 -26.67 47.75 60.63
C MET A 1 -25.76 47.11 59.62
N ASP A 2 -25.17 45.98 60.05
CA ASP A 2 -24.10 45.31 59.33
C ASP A 2 -24.67 44.25 58.40
N ILE A 3 -24.35 44.35 57.13
CA ILE A 3 -24.72 43.38 56.09
C ILE A 3 -23.63 42.34 56.01
N PRO A 4 -23.86 41.03 56.25
CA PRO A 4 -22.86 40.02 56.15
C PRO A 4 -22.52 39.73 54.71
N ALA A 5 -21.23 39.72 54.42
CA ALA A 5 -20.64 39.39 53.13
C ALA A 5 -20.86 37.93 52.74
N PHE A 6 -21.51 37.71 51.64
CA PHE A 6 -21.67 36.39 51.00
C PHE A 6 -20.35 35.93 50.42
N LYS A 7 -19.78 34.85 50.90
CA LYS A 7 -18.67 34.16 50.28
C LYS A 7 -19.19 33.30 49.16
N PRO A 8 -18.74 33.45 47.91
CA PRO A 8 -19.11 32.50 46.86
C PRO A 8 -18.40 31.17 47.07
N LEU A 9 -19.20 30.14 47.14
CA LEU A 9 -18.77 28.73 47.24
C LEU A 9 -18.10 28.30 45.92
N LEU A 10 -16.78 28.18 45.92
CA LEU A 10 -15.99 27.54 44.89
C LEU A 10 -16.18 25.99 45.00
N LEU A 11 -17.19 25.47 44.34
CA LEU A 11 -17.43 24.02 44.28
C LEU A 11 -18.05 23.63 42.94
N THR A 12 -17.25 23.69 41.86
CA THR A 12 -17.60 23.02 40.58
C THR A 12 -16.38 22.95 39.66
N ALA A 13 -15.36 22.20 40.02
CA ALA A 13 -14.23 21.94 39.12
C ALA A 13 -13.58 20.55 39.39
N ALA A 14 -14.34 19.51 39.62
CA ALA A 14 -13.74 18.19 39.88
C ALA A 14 -14.57 17.01 39.36
N LEU A 15 -15.25 17.14 38.22
CA LEU A 15 -16.04 16.00 37.69
C LEU A 15 -15.84 15.71 36.19
N CYS A 16 -14.69 16.12 35.62
CA CYS A 16 -14.36 15.78 34.22
C CYS A 16 -13.12 14.92 34.04
N ALA A 17 -12.57 14.36 35.13
CA ALA A 17 -11.39 13.51 35.06
C ALA A 17 -11.75 12.04 35.24
N GLY A 18 -12.29 11.41 34.21
CA GLY A 18 -12.56 9.97 34.30
C GLY A 18 -13.56 9.39 33.30
N MET A 19 -13.81 10.04 32.16
CA MET A 19 -14.49 9.33 31.09
C MET A 19 -13.46 8.40 30.43
N PRO A 20 -13.63 7.07 30.50
CA PRO A 20 -12.82 6.18 29.68
C PRO A 20 -13.12 6.59 28.23
N MET A 21 -12.09 6.98 27.48
CA MET A 21 -12.21 7.05 26.03
C MET A 21 -12.58 5.64 25.57
N ALA A 22 -13.83 5.44 25.23
CA ALA A 22 -14.25 4.24 24.56
C ALA A 22 -13.48 4.17 23.26
N GLN A 23 -12.45 3.34 23.22
CA GLN A 23 -11.71 2.99 22.03
C GLN A 23 -12.68 2.11 21.22
N ALA A 24 -13.52 2.77 20.42
CA ALA A 24 -14.37 2.05 19.49
C ALA A 24 -13.43 1.31 18.53
N ALA A 25 -13.42 -0.01 18.65
CA ALA A 25 -12.81 -0.85 17.65
C ALA A 25 -13.54 -0.56 16.32
N SER A 26 -12.89 0.22 15.43
CA SER A 26 -13.47 0.52 14.13
C SER A 26 -13.38 -0.73 13.27
N THR A 27 -14.49 -1.39 13.05
CA THR A 27 -14.60 -2.52 12.14
C THR A 27 -15.09 -1.99 10.80
N LEU A 28 -14.28 -2.15 9.76
CA LEU A 28 -14.69 -1.92 8.39
C LEU A 28 -15.25 -3.23 7.83
N VAL A 29 -16.51 -3.21 7.41
CA VAL A 29 -17.10 -4.31 6.64
C VAL A 29 -17.14 -3.89 5.19
N TYR A 30 -16.38 -4.60 4.36
CA TYR A 30 -16.35 -4.37 2.92
C TYR A 30 -17.04 -5.53 2.20
N CYS A 31 -18.02 -5.21 1.36
CA CYS A 31 -18.72 -6.19 0.52
C CYS A 31 -18.18 -6.08 -0.90
N SER A 32 -17.71 -7.20 -1.43
CA SER A 32 -17.26 -7.34 -2.82
C SER A 32 -18.21 -8.25 -3.60
N GLU A 33 -18.21 -8.13 -4.93
CA GLU A 33 -19.04 -8.96 -5.81
C GLU A 33 -18.62 -10.44 -5.80
N ALA A 34 -17.36 -10.73 -5.44
CA ALA A 34 -16.84 -12.08 -5.28
C ALA A 34 -15.70 -12.11 -4.25
N SER A 35 -15.37 -13.30 -3.78
CA SER A 35 -14.17 -13.50 -2.96
C SER A 35 -12.91 -13.45 -3.83
N PRO A 36 -11.81 -12.83 -3.35
CA PRO A 36 -10.53 -12.90 -4.04
C PRO A 36 -10.01 -14.34 -4.07
N ALA A 37 -9.42 -14.76 -5.19
CA ALA A 37 -8.77 -16.05 -5.34
C ALA A 37 -7.41 -16.10 -4.65
N GLY A 38 -6.77 -14.92 -4.48
CA GLY A 38 -5.51 -14.79 -3.78
C GLY A 38 -5.08 -13.34 -3.61
N PHE A 39 -3.94 -13.14 -2.94
CA PHE A 39 -3.44 -11.82 -2.57
C PHE A 39 -2.10 -11.46 -3.24
N ASP A 40 -1.55 -12.32 -4.07
CA ASP A 40 -0.33 -12.01 -4.82
C ASP A 40 -0.68 -11.38 -6.17
N PRO A 41 -0.44 -10.06 -6.36
CA PRO A 41 -0.81 -9.36 -7.60
C PRO A 41 -0.02 -9.84 -8.82
N SER A 42 1.03 -10.65 -8.62
CA SER A 42 1.75 -11.29 -9.72
C SER A 42 1.02 -12.51 -10.31
N GLN A 43 0.02 -13.02 -9.62
CA GLN A 43 -0.68 -14.25 -10.00
C GLN A 43 -2.19 -14.06 -10.14
N TYR A 44 -2.77 -13.19 -9.35
CA TYR A 44 -4.21 -12.98 -9.27
C TYR A 44 -4.55 -11.59 -9.82
N THR A 45 -5.36 -11.55 -10.86
CA THR A 45 -5.58 -10.35 -11.68
C THR A 45 -7.04 -10.02 -11.93
N SER A 46 -7.97 -10.71 -11.26
CA SER A 46 -9.38 -10.31 -11.29
C SER A 46 -9.60 -8.96 -10.58
N GLY A 47 -10.68 -8.27 -10.87
CA GLY A 47 -11.01 -7.02 -10.19
C GLY A 47 -11.07 -7.19 -8.67
N THR A 48 -11.67 -8.28 -8.19
CA THR A 48 -11.77 -8.57 -6.75
C THR A 48 -10.42 -8.89 -6.10
N ASP A 49 -9.50 -9.55 -6.82
CA ASP A 49 -8.12 -9.78 -6.35
C ASP A 49 -7.35 -8.46 -6.25
N PHE A 50 -7.52 -7.61 -7.26
CA PHE A 50 -6.87 -6.31 -7.32
C PHE A 50 -7.32 -5.39 -6.19
N ASP A 51 -8.62 -5.31 -5.95
CA ASP A 51 -9.19 -4.51 -4.85
C ASP A 51 -8.73 -5.00 -3.48
N ALA A 52 -8.67 -6.33 -3.29
CA ALA A 52 -8.27 -6.92 -2.02
C ALA A 52 -6.77 -6.84 -1.74
N SER A 53 -5.92 -6.71 -2.75
CA SER A 53 -4.46 -6.76 -2.61
C SER A 53 -3.75 -5.50 -3.12
N ALA A 54 -3.78 -5.26 -4.42
CA ALA A 54 -3.01 -4.19 -5.04
C ALA A 54 -3.47 -2.79 -4.63
N GLU A 55 -4.78 -2.61 -4.35
CA GLU A 55 -5.32 -1.32 -3.92
C GLU A 55 -5.19 -1.07 -2.40
N THR A 56 -5.14 -2.13 -1.59
CA THR A 56 -5.25 -2.02 -0.13
C THR A 56 -3.99 -2.39 0.63
N VAL A 57 -3.21 -3.36 0.12
CA VAL A 57 -2.08 -3.96 0.85
C VAL A 57 -0.74 -3.55 0.27
N PHE A 58 -0.62 -3.49 -1.07
CA PHE A 58 0.65 -3.25 -1.73
C PHE A 58 0.80 -1.81 -2.21
N ASN A 59 2.02 -1.30 -2.11
CA ASN A 59 2.39 -0.05 -2.75
C ASN A 59 2.81 -0.29 -4.21
N ARG A 60 2.68 0.74 -5.03
CA ARG A 60 3.01 0.75 -6.47
C ARG A 60 4.03 1.85 -6.77
N LEU A 61 4.70 1.77 -7.89
CA LEU A 61 5.58 2.87 -8.34
C LEU A 61 4.77 4.14 -8.60
N THR A 62 3.67 3.98 -9.31
CA THR A 62 2.71 5.03 -9.63
C THR A 62 1.30 4.55 -9.34
N GLN A 63 0.36 5.43 -9.20
CA GLN A 63 -1.06 5.10 -9.02
C GLN A 63 -1.96 5.97 -9.87
N PHE A 64 -3.19 5.57 -10.05
CA PHE A 64 -4.20 6.45 -10.62
C PHE A 64 -4.77 7.38 -9.55
N LYS A 65 -4.98 8.63 -9.94
CA LYS A 65 -5.73 9.58 -9.13
C LYS A 65 -7.14 9.04 -8.90
N ARG A 66 -7.60 9.10 -7.68
CA ARG A 66 -8.93 8.58 -7.33
C ARG A 66 -10.01 9.27 -8.15
N GLY A 67 -10.86 8.46 -8.79
CA GLY A 67 -11.93 8.94 -9.65
C GLY A 67 -11.50 9.43 -11.02
N GLY A 68 -10.28 9.15 -11.46
CA GLY A 68 -9.72 9.54 -12.76
C GLY A 68 -8.76 8.52 -13.33
N THR A 69 -8.21 8.84 -14.49
CA THR A 69 -7.20 8.06 -15.23
C THR A 69 -5.84 8.73 -15.24
N GLU A 70 -5.69 9.84 -14.55
CA GLU A 70 -4.43 10.56 -14.41
C GLU A 70 -3.48 9.76 -13.53
N VAL A 71 -2.24 9.57 -13.99
CA VAL A 71 -1.20 8.85 -13.22
C VAL A 71 -0.50 9.84 -12.32
N GLU A 72 -0.37 9.48 -11.05
CA GLU A 72 0.31 10.29 -10.04
C GLU A 72 1.44 9.49 -9.35
N PRO A 73 2.44 10.20 -8.78
CA PRO A 73 3.52 9.61 -8.02
C PRO A 73 3.05 8.80 -6.81
N TRP A 74 3.78 7.67 -6.50
CA TRP A 74 3.57 6.91 -5.28
C TRP A 74 4.90 6.49 -4.64
N LEU A 75 5.41 5.25 -4.86
CA LEU A 75 6.78 4.87 -4.48
C LEU A 75 7.82 5.58 -5.34
N ALA A 76 7.52 5.85 -6.61
CA ALA A 76 8.27 6.82 -7.39
C ALA A 76 7.75 8.22 -7.08
N THR A 77 8.65 9.15 -6.78
CA THR A 77 8.33 10.57 -6.54
C THR A 77 8.21 11.35 -7.84
N SER A 78 8.89 10.89 -8.88
CA SER A 78 8.87 11.42 -10.24
C SER A 78 9.45 10.41 -11.21
N TRP A 79 9.35 10.68 -12.49
CA TRP A 79 10.01 9.90 -13.54
C TRP A 79 10.35 10.76 -14.75
N ASP A 80 11.41 10.37 -15.44
CA ASP A 80 11.83 10.95 -16.71
C ASP A 80 11.58 9.96 -17.83
N VAL A 81 11.23 10.47 -18.99
CA VAL A 81 11.05 9.69 -20.22
C VAL A 81 12.03 10.21 -21.26
N SER A 82 12.82 9.31 -21.85
CA SER A 82 13.75 9.67 -22.91
C SER A 82 13.00 10.22 -24.14
N PRO A 83 13.66 11.04 -24.99
CA PRO A 83 13.00 11.65 -26.15
C PRO A 83 12.42 10.64 -27.15
N ASP A 84 12.95 9.43 -27.22
CA ASP A 84 12.45 8.34 -28.05
C ASP A 84 11.32 7.53 -27.39
N GLY A 85 10.98 7.84 -26.13
CA GLY A 85 9.93 7.16 -25.37
C GLY A 85 10.28 5.74 -24.92
N LEU A 86 11.52 5.30 -25.06
CA LEU A 86 11.92 3.91 -24.82
C LEU A 86 12.54 3.69 -23.44
N THR A 87 13.01 4.75 -22.77
CA THR A 87 13.61 4.65 -21.43
C THR A 87 12.82 5.47 -20.43
N TYR A 88 12.44 4.81 -19.34
CA TYR A 88 11.75 5.42 -18.20
C TYR A 88 12.67 5.33 -16.99
N THR A 89 13.03 6.47 -16.42
CA THR A 89 13.83 6.56 -15.20
C THR A 89 12.94 6.99 -14.04
N PHE A 90 12.73 6.11 -13.06
CA PHE A 90 11.93 6.40 -11.89
C PHE A 90 12.80 6.83 -10.71
N HIS A 91 12.48 7.97 -10.10
CA HIS A 91 13.12 8.46 -8.88
C HIS A 91 12.34 7.93 -7.67
N LEU A 92 12.95 7.03 -6.92
CA LEU A 92 12.27 6.33 -5.83
C LEU A 92 12.20 7.19 -4.56
N ARG A 93 11.13 7.00 -3.79
CA ARG A 93 10.96 7.57 -2.46
C ARG A 93 11.93 6.91 -1.48
N GLU A 94 12.65 7.74 -0.72
CA GLU A 94 13.55 7.27 0.33
C GLU A 94 12.81 7.07 1.66
N GLY A 95 13.38 6.24 2.54
CA GLY A 95 12.90 6.03 3.90
C GLY A 95 11.59 5.24 4.02
N VAL A 96 11.16 4.57 2.96
CA VAL A 96 9.95 3.72 2.99
C VAL A 96 10.26 2.42 3.72
N LYS A 97 9.54 2.19 4.81
CA LYS A 97 9.70 1.00 5.66
C LYS A 97 8.80 -0.14 5.19
N PHE A 98 9.31 -1.36 5.30
CA PHE A 98 8.48 -2.55 5.21
C PHE A 98 7.76 -2.81 6.53
N HIS A 99 6.66 -3.54 6.49
CA HIS A 99 5.97 -3.99 7.69
C HIS A 99 6.80 -5.03 8.45
N THR A 100 6.80 -4.90 9.76
CA THR A 100 7.31 -5.94 10.67
C THR A 100 6.15 -6.86 11.05
N THR A 101 6.38 -8.16 10.98
CA THR A 101 5.43 -9.20 11.38
C THR A 101 6.11 -10.16 12.37
N ASP A 102 5.36 -11.09 12.95
CA ASP A 102 5.90 -12.09 13.89
C ASP A 102 6.95 -13.02 13.24
N TYR A 103 6.89 -13.16 11.90
CA TYR A 103 7.75 -14.06 11.12
C TYR A 103 8.75 -13.30 10.21
N PHE A 104 8.69 -11.97 10.16
CA PHE A 104 9.56 -11.18 9.30
C PHE A 104 9.89 -9.82 9.92
N THR A 105 11.18 -9.53 10.05
CA THR A 105 11.68 -8.22 10.46
C THR A 105 12.54 -7.66 9.32
N PRO A 106 12.16 -6.51 8.73
CA PRO A 106 12.94 -5.88 7.69
C PRO A 106 14.34 -5.49 8.17
N THR A 107 15.36 -5.73 7.36
CA THR A 107 16.74 -5.35 7.66
C THR A 107 17.16 -4.04 7.00
N ARG A 108 16.36 -3.53 6.08
CA ARG A 108 16.57 -2.27 5.36
C ARG A 108 15.25 -1.66 4.89
N ASP A 109 15.33 -0.44 4.41
CA ASP A 109 14.24 0.23 3.73
C ASP A 109 14.09 -0.24 2.29
N PHE A 110 12.96 0.10 1.67
CA PHE A 110 12.69 -0.09 0.25
C PHE A 110 13.73 0.63 -0.61
N ASN A 111 14.18 -0.02 -1.68
CA ASN A 111 15.10 0.53 -2.66
C ASN A 111 14.86 -0.05 -4.07
N ALA A 112 15.77 0.25 -5.01
CA ALA A 112 15.67 -0.23 -6.40
C ALA A 112 15.76 -1.75 -6.56
N ASP A 113 16.42 -2.45 -5.63
CA ASP A 113 16.53 -3.91 -5.68
C ASP A 113 15.16 -4.58 -5.53
N ASP A 114 14.23 -3.98 -4.75
CA ASP A 114 12.89 -4.50 -4.57
C ASP A 114 12.04 -4.36 -5.85
N VAL A 115 12.24 -3.27 -6.58
CA VAL A 115 11.64 -3.07 -7.90
C VAL A 115 12.18 -4.08 -8.89
N LEU A 116 13.50 -4.20 -8.96
CA LEU A 116 14.18 -5.17 -9.83
C LEU A 116 13.72 -6.61 -9.53
N PHE A 117 13.68 -6.99 -8.25
CA PHE A 117 13.20 -8.29 -7.81
C PHE A 117 11.77 -8.55 -8.29
N THR A 118 10.88 -7.55 -8.19
CA THR A 118 9.50 -7.69 -8.62
C THR A 118 9.39 -7.97 -10.12
N PHE A 119 10.13 -7.22 -10.94
CA PHE A 119 10.15 -7.44 -12.39
C PHE A 119 10.82 -8.76 -12.77
N GLN A 120 11.94 -9.11 -12.15
CA GLN A 120 12.61 -10.40 -12.37
C GLN A 120 11.69 -11.57 -12.04
N ARG A 121 10.97 -11.50 -10.92
CA ARG A 121 10.00 -12.52 -10.52
C ARG A 121 8.90 -12.73 -11.57
N LEU A 122 8.51 -11.65 -12.26
CA LEU A 122 7.48 -11.70 -13.30
C LEU A 122 8.02 -12.19 -14.65
N LEU A 123 9.22 -11.76 -15.03
CA LEU A 123 9.75 -11.90 -16.37
C LEU A 123 10.70 -13.08 -16.53
N ASP A 124 11.45 -13.43 -15.49
CA ASP A 124 12.45 -14.49 -15.53
C ASP A 124 11.78 -15.87 -15.37
N PRO A 125 11.89 -16.77 -16.36
CA PRO A 125 11.40 -18.13 -16.25
C PRO A 125 12.26 -19.04 -15.37
N ALA A 126 13.46 -18.56 -14.96
CA ALA A 126 14.41 -19.36 -14.21
C ALA A 126 14.04 -19.48 -12.72
N PRO A 127 14.49 -20.57 -12.04
CA PRO A 127 14.35 -20.74 -10.59
C PRO A 127 15.13 -19.62 -9.84
N PRO A 128 14.75 -19.31 -8.59
CA PRO A 128 13.82 -20.04 -7.72
C PRO A 128 12.37 -19.57 -7.77
N PHE A 129 12.07 -18.46 -8.47
CA PHE A 129 10.78 -17.77 -8.37
C PHE A 129 9.64 -18.58 -9.02
N ARG A 130 9.91 -19.25 -10.13
CA ARG A 130 8.91 -20.08 -10.82
C ARG A 130 8.59 -21.37 -10.10
N PHE A 131 9.51 -21.92 -9.31
CA PHE A 131 9.25 -23.15 -8.54
C PHE A 131 8.37 -22.91 -7.32
N ALA A 132 8.42 -21.72 -6.73
CA ALA A 132 7.52 -21.38 -5.64
C ALA A 132 6.07 -21.26 -6.12
N TYR A 133 5.87 -20.98 -7.41
CA TYR A 133 4.58 -20.77 -8.04
C TYR A 133 4.55 -21.42 -9.42
N PRO A 134 4.27 -22.73 -9.47
CA PRO A 134 4.29 -23.50 -10.72
C PRO A 134 3.15 -23.21 -11.69
N SER A 135 2.29 -22.25 -11.38
CA SER A 135 1.19 -21.85 -12.25
C SER A 135 1.69 -21.15 -13.51
N GLU A 136 0.92 -21.22 -14.58
CA GLU A 136 1.15 -20.45 -15.80
C GLU A 136 1.25 -18.96 -15.48
N SER A 137 2.10 -18.25 -16.24
CA SER A 137 2.19 -16.79 -16.10
C SER A 137 0.83 -16.16 -16.34
N PRO A 138 0.39 -15.21 -15.51
CA PRO A 138 -0.81 -14.45 -15.80
C PRO A 138 -0.73 -13.85 -17.21
N TYR A 139 -1.83 -13.87 -17.92
CA TYR A 139 -1.89 -13.45 -19.34
C TYR A 139 -1.33 -12.04 -19.58
N PHE A 140 -1.45 -11.13 -18.60
CA PHE A 140 -0.95 -9.77 -18.72
C PHE A 140 0.58 -9.69 -18.81
N ILE A 141 1.31 -10.65 -18.22
CA ILE A 141 2.77 -10.72 -18.33
C ILE A 141 3.15 -11.02 -19.77
N ASP A 142 2.48 -12.01 -20.36
CA ASP A 142 2.78 -12.43 -21.74
C ASP A 142 2.29 -11.42 -22.77
N MET A 143 1.17 -10.76 -22.53
CA MET A 143 0.60 -9.78 -23.47
C MET A 143 1.18 -8.38 -23.36
N TYR A 144 1.52 -7.93 -22.15
CA TYR A 144 1.88 -6.52 -21.94
C TYR A 144 3.30 -6.32 -21.44
N LEU A 145 3.83 -7.19 -20.59
CA LEU A 145 5.17 -6.96 -20.04
C LEU A 145 6.28 -7.50 -20.96
N LYS A 146 6.27 -8.80 -21.26
CA LYS A 146 7.33 -9.44 -22.06
C LYS A 146 7.56 -8.80 -23.45
N PRO A 147 6.53 -8.40 -24.21
CA PRO A 147 6.76 -7.77 -25.51
C PRO A 147 7.32 -6.35 -25.41
N ASN A 148 7.09 -5.64 -24.30
CA ASN A 148 7.36 -4.21 -24.18
C ASN A 148 8.54 -3.87 -23.26
N ILE A 149 8.93 -4.78 -22.37
CA ILE A 149 10.07 -4.58 -21.47
C ILE A 149 11.26 -5.37 -22.00
N LYS A 150 12.33 -4.63 -22.31
CA LYS A 150 13.67 -5.20 -22.59
C LYS A 150 14.52 -4.99 -21.35
N SER A 151 15.22 -6.03 -20.96
CA SER A 151 16.18 -5.99 -19.84
C SER A 151 17.35 -5.05 -20.14
#